data_46e345ffeebddcf34f0043a1c7b0d941
#
_entry.id   46e345ffeebddcf34f0043a1c7b0d941
#
_cell.length_a   1.000
_cell.length_b   1.000
_cell.length_c   1.000
_cell.angle_alpha   90.00
_cell.angle_beta   90.00
_cell.angle_gamma   90.00
#
_symmetry.space_group_name_H-M   'P 1'
#
loop_
_entity.id
_entity.type
_entity.pdbx_description
1 polymer ?
#
loop_
_entity_poly.entity_id
_entity_poly.type
_entity_poly.pdbx_seq_one_letter_code
_entity_poly.pdbx_strand_id
1 'polypeptide(L)'
;MITVVCSSQYNLDEFEKHVIKTSGLHNKIEFLGYKNKGEFSLTEIYNRGLKESKYDIVVFMHHDLTIETKQWGNKLVKLFDKNPEYGIIGVAGSKNMPVSGQWWENRSKMYGRVAHTHEGKTWLSTYSDDLGQDLEEVVVVDGVWFAAHKNRIKNTFNETVEGFHFYDVTFSFENFLKGVKVGVTTVVRVNHQSIGMTNEAWETNRINFSETFKDNLPANVKRTLRKNQKFKILIGCLSYTNFTGSELYVFELAKQLKKLGHDVSICSHIGEPLLSLSHKLGIKMYNIQEPPGYKLGDGKWMLSTPNGNTPSLPNTLYKIQDINFDIIHLNHKPVTEHLLRFYPETPAICSIHSEVISLEEPVLSPQIKSYIAIRPEIKKHIVDKFGIDENNVSVIYNPIDDTKFKPVKTNESRSKKRILFVGTIDYLRQKTIEDLINKTKENNEELWVVGKKNDTYLDALINNQEHVKYFEPTANVEKYIHQCDETAGILLGRTTIEGWMCGKKGWIYDVDETGNILGKKLHDIPADLDKFKSSNVATQIIDEYIKIL
;
A
#
# COMPACT_ATOMS: atom_id res chain seq x y z
N MET A 1 -11.20 10.40 37.00
CA MET A 1 -10.70 11.58 37.77
C MET A 1 -9.59 12.21 36.96
N ILE A 2 -9.58 13.53 36.86
CA ILE A 2 -8.58 14.27 36.05
C ILE A 2 -8.11 15.53 36.76
N THR A 3 -6.88 15.92 36.49
CA THR A 3 -6.34 17.26 36.80
C THR A 3 -6.21 18.03 35.49
N VAL A 4 -6.66 19.26 35.43
CA VAL A 4 -6.47 20.19 34.32
C VAL A 4 -5.36 21.16 34.67
N VAL A 5 -4.43 21.38 33.76
CA VAL A 5 -3.32 22.34 33.88
C VAL A 5 -3.47 23.38 32.78
N CYS A 6 -3.51 24.64 33.19
CA CYS A 6 -3.67 25.76 32.26
C CYS A 6 -2.74 26.92 32.68
N SER A 7 -2.03 27.52 31.73
CA SER A 7 -1.21 28.71 31.91
C SER A 7 -1.84 29.90 31.21
N SER A 8 -1.91 31.04 31.87
CA SER A 8 -2.47 32.29 31.28
C SER A 8 -1.91 33.52 31.94
N GLN A 9 -1.77 34.60 31.18
CA GLN A 9 -1.53 35.93 31.73
C GLN A 9 -2.78 36.57 32.32
N TYR A 10 -3.97 36.04 31.99
CA TYR A 10 -5.28 36.55 32.43
C TYR A 10 -5.82 35.78 33.64
N ASN A 11 -6.93 36.29 34.21
CA ASN A 11 -7.69 35.55 35.21
C ASN A 11 -8.39 34.34 34.59
N LEU A 12 -8.33 33.21 35.25
CA LEU A 12 -8.88 31.93 34.77
C LEU A 12 -10.19 31.52 35.44
N ASP A 13 -10.78 32.31 36.34
CA ASP A 13 -11.95 31.91 37.16
C ASP A 13 -13.15 31.49 36.31
N GLU A 14 -13.45 32.26 35.27
CA GLU A 14 -14.58 31.91 34.37
C GLU A 14 -14.25 30.72 33.48
N PHE A 15 -13.00 30.61 33.05
CA PHE A 15 -12.54 29.46 32.28
C PHE A 15 -12.57 28.17 33.10
N GLU A 16 -12.08 28.20 34.35
CA GLU A 16 -12.16 27.09 35.30
C GLU A 16 -13.61 26.65 35.49
N LYS A 17 -14.55 27.56 35.76
CA LYS A 17 -15.99 27.26 35.89
C LYS A 17 -16.53 26.55 34.66
N HIS A 18 -16.17 27.04 33.46
CA HIS A 18 -16.57 26.42 32.20
C HIS A 18 -16.03 24.99 32.05
N VAL A 19 -14.72 24.81 32.28
CA VAL A 19 -14.04 23.50 32.18
C VAL A 19 -14.67 22.49 33.16
N ILE A 20 -14.84 22.88 34.42
CA ILE A 20 -15.44 22.00 35.45
C ILE A 20 -16.88 21.64 35.08
N LYS A 21 -17.70 22.63 34.72
CA LYS A 21 -19.13 22.44 34.37
C LYS A 21 -19.32 21.50 33.18
N THR A 22 -18.48 21.62 32.15
CA THR A 22 -18.60 20.81 30.92
C THR A 22 -17.99 19.42 31.06
N SER A 23 -17.11 19.19 32.03
CA SER A 23 -16.40 17.92 32.25
C SER A 23 -17.32 16.73 32.60
N GLY A 24 -18.41 16.99 33.33
CA GLY A 24 -19.28 15.93 33.87
C GLY A 24 -18.71 15.16 35.06
N LEU A 25 -17.58 15.59 35.61
CA LEU A 25 -16.86 14.86 36.67
C LEU A 25 -17.17 15.37 38.08
N HIS A 26 -17.94 16.47 38.21
CA HIS A 26 -18.29 17.07 39.48
C HIS A 26 -17.05 17.24 40.42
N ASN A 27 -17.02 16.55 41.57
CA ASN A 27 -15.94 16.63 42.56
C ASN A 27 -14.70 15.78 42.21
N LYS A 28 -14.64 15.20 41.00
CA LYS A 28 -13.53 14.35 40.53
C LYS A 28 -12.65 15.05 39.49
N ILE A 29 -12.66 16.36 39.48
CA ILE A 29 -11.83 17.21 38.64
C ILE A 29 -11.09 18.22 39.52
N GLU A 30 -9.82 18.41 39.27
CA GLU A 30 -8.96 19.44 39.82
C GLU A 30 -8.55 20.39 38.71
N PHE A 31 -8.47 21.69 39.01
CA PHE A 31 -7.99 22.70 38.08
C PHE A 31 -6.78 23.42 38.66
N LEU A 32 -5.64 23.35 38.01
CA LEU A 32 -4.41 24.03 38.33
C LEU A 32 -4.18 25.14 37.32
N GLY A 33 -4.63 26.34 37.66
CA GLY A 33 -4.44 27.56 36.87
C GLY A 33 -3.19 28.32 37.32
N TYR A 34 -2.23 28.47 36.40
CA TYR A 34 -1.01 29.21 36.64
C TYR A 34 -1.03 30.58 35.99
N LYS A 35 -0.92 31.63 36.78
CA LYS A 35 -0.75 32.98 36.26
C LYS A 35 0.69 33.12 35.80
N ASN A 36 0.89 33.31 34.49
CA ASN A 36 2.19 33.40 33.86
C ASN A 36 2.17 34.54 32.83
N LYS A 37 2.93 35.58 33.06
CA LYS A 37 3.07 36.71 32.15
C LYS A 37 4.34 36.61 31.28
N GLY A 38 4.84 35.40 31.09
CA GLY A 38 6.07 35.12 30.35
C GLY A 38 7.30 34.94 31.23
N GLU A 39 7.10 34.81 32.56
CA GLU A 39 8.21 34.56 33.48
C GLU A 39 8.76 33.15 33.37
N PHE A 40 7.92 32.20 32.98
CA PHE A 40 8.27 30.78 32.85
C PHE A 40 7.85 30.27 31.46
N SER A 41 8.61 29.31 30.92
CA SER A 41 8.21 28.55 29.72
C SER A 41 7.00 27.66 30.01
N LEU A 42 6.30 27.22 28.95
CA LEU A 42 5.20 26.25 29.14
C LEU A 42 5.69 24.89 29.62
N THR A 43 6.91 24.51 29.28
CA THR A 43 7.54 23.27 29.76
C THR A 43 7.72 23.25 31.26
N GLU A 44 8.19 24.35 31.85
CA GLU A 44 8.34 24.52 33.31
C GLU A 44 6.96 24.49 34.01
N ILE A 45 5.98 25.24 33.48
CA ILE A 45 4.62 25.30 34.07
C ILE A 45 3.95 23.92 33.99
N TYR A 46 4.07 23.22 32.86
CA TYR A 46 3.42 21.93 32.67
C TYR A 46 4.12 20.82 33.49
N ASN A 47 5.42 20.86 33.67
CA ASN A 47 6.13 19.98 34.61
C ASN A 47 5.70 20.23 36.06
N ARG A 48 5.55 21.49 36.44
CA ARG A 48 4.99 21.86 37.74
C ARG A 48 3.59 21.30 37.92
N GLY A 49 2.72 21.46 36.90
CA GLY A 49 1.38 20.89 36.88
C GLY A 49 1.37 19.36 37.00
N LEU A 50 2.28 18.66 36.29
CA LEU A 50 2.43 17.20 36.43
C LEU A 50 2.80 16.79 37.85
N LYS A 51 3.71 17.51 38.49
CA LYS A 51 4.16 17.23 39.85
C LYS A 51 3.06 17.49 40.89
N GLU A 52 2.35 18.61 40.78
CA GLU A 52 1.31 19.04 41.72
C GLU A 52 -0.03 18.32 41.51
N SER A 53 -0.25 17.73 40.35
CA SER A 53 -1.52 17.10 39.99
C SER A 53 -1.91 15.94 40.92
N LYS A 54 -3.16 15.99 41.40
CA LYS A 54 -3.76 14.98 42.28
C LYS A 54 -4.09 13.68 41.56
N TYR A 55 -4.44 13.75 40.27
CA TYR A 55 -4.96 12.59 39.52
C TYR A 55 -3.98 12.13 38.46
N ASP A 56 -4.09 10.87 38.04
CA ASP A 56 -3.18 10.26 37.06
C ASP A 56 -3.39 10.76 35.63
N ILE A 57 -4.62 11.16 35.29
CA ILE A 57 -4.91 11.77 33.98
C ILE A 57 -4.78 13.29 34.15
N VAL A 58 -3.82 13.88 33.45
CA VAL A 58 -3.55 15.31 33.45
C VAL A 58 -3.83 15.88 32.06
N VAL A 59 -4.68 16.89 32.00
CA VAL A 59 -5.08 17.56 30.75
C VAL A 59 -4.38 18.91 30.66
N PHE A 60 -3.67 19.15 29.58
CA PHE A 60 -3.03 20.41 29.25
C PHE A 60 -3.86 21.11 28.19
N MET A 61 -4.15 22.38 28.37
CA MET A 61 -4.99 23.11 27.42
C MET A 61 -4.68 24.61 27.44
N HIS A 62 -4.93 25.24 26.31
CA HIS A 62 -4.89 26.69 26.19
C HIS A 62 -6.05 27.34 26.94
N HIS A 63 -5.86 28.56 27.43
CA HIS A 63 -6.88 29.30 28.17
C HIS A 63 -7.97 29.92 27.29
N ASP A 64 -7.74 30.00 25.98
CA ASP A 64 -8.63 30.57 24.97
C ASP A 64 -9.45 29.49 24.22
N LEU A 65 -9.76 28.38 24.92
CA LEU A 65 -10.59 27.32 24.41
C LEU A 65 -12.05 27.41 24.88
N THR A 66 -12.95 27.02 24.01
CA THR A 66 -14.29 26.58 24.41
C THR A 66 -14.41 25.08 24.18
N ILE A 67 -14.74 24.32 25.22
CA ILE A 67 -14.94 22.87 25.10
C ILE A 67 -16.43 22.63 24.74
N GLU A 68 -16.66 22.21 23.48
CA GLU A 68 -18.02 22.01 22.96
C GLU A 68 -18.64 20.67 23.41
N THR A 69 -17.79 19.69 23.69
CA THR A 69 -18.27 18.35 24.08
C THR A 69 -18.74 18.33 25.52
N LYS A 70 -20.04 18.08 25.73
CA LYS A 70 -20.59 17.84 27.06
C LYS A 70 -20.04 16.54 27.65
N GLN A 71 -19.75 16.54 28.96
CA GLN A 71 -19.19 15.41 29.71
C GLN A 71 -17.85 14.93 29.13
N TRP A 72 -17.05 15.85 28.58
CA TRP A 72 -15.77 15.53 27.94
C TRP A 72 -14.81 14.78 28.88
N GLY A 73 -14.80 15.11 30.18
CA GLY A 73 -13.95 14.44 31.17
C GLY A 73 -14.33 12.99 31.39
N ASN A 74 -15.64 12.69 31.47
CA ASN A 74 -16.12 11.30 31.55
C ASN A 74 -15.76 10.50 30.30
N LYS A 75 -15.83 11.13 29.12
CA LYS A 75 -15.48 10.50 27.85
C LYS A 75 -13.97 10.23 27.77
N LEU A 76 -13.14 11.18 28.22
CA LEU A 76 -11.69 11.03 28.25
C LEU A 76 -11.25 9.91 29.19
N VAL A 77 -11.81 9.83 30.41
CA VAL A 77 -11.52 8.74 31.34
C VAL A 77 -11.86 7.39 30.72
N LYS A 78 -13.07 7.25 30.14
CA LYS A 78 -13.48 6.02 29.44
C LYS A 78 -12.54 5.67 28.28
N LEU A 79 -12.00 6.68 27.59
CA LEU A 79 -11.09 6.47 26.47
C LEU A 79 -9.76 5.87 26.94
N PHE A 80 -9.18 6.40 28.02
CA PHE A 80 -7.98 5.84 28.65
C PHE A 80 -8.23 4.45 29.25
N ASP A 81 -9.39 4.21 29.87
CA ASP A 81 -9.75 2.93 30.45
C ASP A 81 -9.88 1.82 29.38
N LYS A 82 -10.47 2.16 28.23
CA LYS A 82 -10.63 1.24 27.09
C LYS A 82 -9.33 0.97 26.34
N ASN A 83 -8.38 1.89 26.40
CA ASN A 83 -7.12 1.85 25.65
C ASN A 83 -5.94 2.06 26.62
N PRO A 84 -5.64 1.07 27.48
CA PRO A 84 -4.63 1.18 28.52
C PRO A 84 -3.20 1.33 27.99
N GLU A 85 -2.97 1.02 26.73
CA GLU A 85 -1.67 1.17 26.05
C GLU A 85 -1.33 2.62 25.67
N TYR A 86 -2.32 3.54 25.62
CA TYR A 86 -2.07 4.94 25.30
C TYR A 86 -1.63 5.72 26.54
N GLY A 87 -0.54 6.48 26.40
CA GLY A 87 -0.03 7.38 27.42
C GLY A 87 -0.41 8.84 27.21
N ILE A 88 -0.65 9.25 25.95
CA ILE A 88 -0.97 10.62 25.55
C ILE A 88 -2.13 10.59 24.55
N ILE A 89 -3.11 11.49 24.71
CA ILE A 89 -4.26 11.64 23.81
C ILE A 89 -4.52 13.12 23.56
N GLY A 90 -4.47 13.56 22.28
CA GLY A 90 -4.81 14.91 21.85
C GLY A 90 -6.06 14.98 21.00
N VAL A 91 -6.39 16.16 20.46
CA VAL A 91 -7.52 16.40 19.54
C VAL A 91 -7.07 16.63 18.10
N ALA A 92 -5.80 16.90 17.88
CA ALA A 92 -5.15 17.03 16.57
C ALA A 92 -3.70 16.52 16.65
N GLY A 93 -3.16 16.07 15.53
CA GLY A 93 -1.80 15.56 15.45
C GLY A 93 -1.50 14.90 14.12
N SER A 94 -0.38 14.19 14.01
CA SER A 94 0.06 13.55 12.77
C SER A 94 0.62 12.15 13.00
N LYS A 95 0.32 11.24 12.06
CA LYS A 95 0.90 9.89 11.95
C LYS A 95 2.34 9.90 11.44
N ASN A 96 2.80 11.07 10.99
CA ASN A 96 4.15 11.30 10.47
C ASN A 96 4.74 12.54 11.11
N MET A 97 6.03 12.46 11.48
CA MET A 97 6.85 13.62 11.81
C MET A 97 7.95 13.74 10.77
N PRO A 98 7.87 14.72 9.85
CA PRO A 98 8.81 14.88 8.75
C PRO A 98 10.15 15.45 9.23
N VAL A 99 11.18 15.37 8.38
CA VAL A 99 12.51 15.92 8.66
C VAL A 99 12.48 17.43 8.93
N SER A 100 11.51 18.13 8.31
CA SER A 100 11.33 19.58 8.52
C SER A 100 10.90 19.98 9.93
N GLY A 101 10.37 19.05 10.73
CA GLY A 101 9.78 19.33 12.04
C GLY A 101 8.37 19.92 12.00
N GLN A 102 7.76 20.05 10.82
CA GLN A 102 6.39 20.57 10.65
C GLN A 102 5.39 19.42 10.53
N TRP A 103 4.76 18.99 11.63
CA TRP A 103 3.85 17.85 11.65
C TRP A 103 2.63 17.97 10.71
N TRP A 104 2.28 19.19 10.29
CA TRP A 104 1.19 19.45 9.34
C TRP A 104 1.63 19.54 7.87
N GLU A 105 2.90 19.31 7.56
CA GLU A 105 3.44 19.35 6.18
C GLU A 105 2.76 18.30 5.28
N ASN A 106 2.52 17.10 5.83
CA ASN A 106 1.83 16.05 5.10
C ASN A 106 0.37 15.93 5.55
N ARG A 107 -0.53 16.63 4.85
CA ARG A 107 -1.95 16.67 5.17
C ARG A 107 -2.60 15.29 5.24
N SER A 108 -2.18 14.33 4.39
CA SER A 108 -2.73 12.96 4.37
C SER A 108 -2.39 12.15 5.63
N LYS A 109 -1.41 12.59 6.41
CA LYS A 109 -0.98 11.95 7.67
C LYS A 109 -1.54 12.64 8.90
N MET A 110 -2.13 13.82 8.76
CA MET A 110 -2.79 14.52 9.87
C MET A 110 -4.07 13.80 10.28
N TYR A 111 -4.41 13.89 11.56
CA TYR A 111 -5.66 13.34 12.10
C TYR A 111 -6.25 14.27 13.16
N GLY A 112 -7.59 14.23 13.28
CA GLY A 112 -8.33 15.02 14.26
C GLY A 112 -9.08 16.19 13.66
N ARG A 113 -9.66 17.01 14.55
CA ARG A 113 -10.41 18.21 14.17
C ARG A 113 -10.44 19.24 15.28
N VAL A 114 -10.29 20.50 14.92
CA VAL A 114 -10.38 21.65 15.83
C VAL A 114 -11.21 22.73 15.17
N ALA A 115 -12.19 23.26 15.88
CA ALA A 115 -12.86 24.48 15.46
C ALA A 115 -11.98 25.70 15.81
N HIS A 116 -11.98 26.69 14.95
CA HIS A 116 -11.30 27.97 15.20
C HIS A 116 -12.28 29.11 15.09
N THR A 117 -12.14 30.11 15.98
CA THR A 117 -12.88 31.37 15.90
C THR A 117 -11.88 32.51 15.87
N HIS A 118 -11.90 33.30 14.81
CA HIS A 118 -11.04 34.46 14.66
C HIS A 118 -11.80 35.58 13.93
N GLU A 119 -11.71 36.82 14.41
CA GLU A 119 -12.40 37.98 13.84
C GLU A 119 -13.92 37.76 13.61
N GLY A 120 -14.57 37.08 14.56
CA GLY A 120 -16.00 36.80 14.51
C GLY A 120 -16.44 35.71 13.52
N LYS A 121 -15.48 35.03 12.85
CA LYS A 121 -15.74 33.88 11.96
C LYS A 121 -15.33 32.59 12.64
N THR A 122 -16.19 31.58 12.54
CA THR A 122 -15.89 30.22 13.05
C THR A 122 -15.85 29.25 11.88
N TRP A 123 -14.84 28.40 11.85
CA TRP A 123 -14.71 27.29 10.90
C TRP A 123 -14.18 26.04 11.58
N LEU A 124 -14.42 24.90 10.97
CA LEU A 124 -13.90 23.60 11.44
C LEU A 124 -12.75 23.15 10.56
N SER A 125 -11.55 23.03 11.15
CA SER A 125 -10.41 22.36 10.52
C SER A 125 -10.54 20.86 10.75
N THR A 126 -10.77 20.10 9.69
CA THR A 126 -10.78 18.64 9.68
C THR A 126 -9.55 18.17 8.93
N TYR A 127 -8.70 17.40 9.60
CA TYR A 127 -7.39 17.02 9.09
C TYR A 127 -7.40 15.67 8.38
N SER A 128 -8.42 14.83 8.62
CA SER A 128 -8.59 13.56 7.91
C SER A 128 -10.04 13.37 7.47
N ASP A 129 -10.24 12.84 6.26
CA ASP A 129 -11.56 12.48 5.73
C ASP A 129 -12.13 11.22 6.42
N ASP A 130 -11.26 10.36 6.98
CA ASP A 130 -11.64 9.16 7.73
C ASP A 130 -11.51 9.40 9.24
N LEU A 131 -12.57 9.93 9.83
CA LEU A 131 -12.71 10.09 11.28
C LEU A 131 -13.52 8.94 11.90
N GLY A 132 -13.51 7.77 11.29
CA GLY A 132 -14.34 6.61 11.68
C GLY A 132 -13.98 5.95 13.00
N GLN A 133 -12.89 6.36 13.68
CA GLN A 133 -12.46 5.80 14.95
C GLN A 133 -12.46 6.87 16.05
N ASP A 134 -12.83 6.47 17.27
CA ASP A 134 -12.80 7.33 18.45
C ASP A 134 -11.38 7.75 18.85
N LEU A 135 -10.38 6.93 18.51
CA LEU A 135 -8.96 7.13 18.82
C LEU A 135 -8.07 6.57 17.70
N GLU A 136 -7.16 7.37 17.21
CA GLU A 136 -6.17 7.00 16.17
C GLU A 136 -4.76 7.22 16.67
N GLU A 137 -3.84 6.27 16.41
CA GLU A 137 -2.44 6.38 16.82
C GLU A 137 -1.70 7.41 15.95
N VAL A 138 -0.93 8.27 16.59
CA VAL A 138 -0.13 9.34 15.96
C VAL A 138 1.27 9.39 16.55
N VAL A 139 2.19 10.11 15.90
CA VAL A 139 3.55 10.33 16.36
C VAL A 139 3.61 11.52 17.33
N VAL A 140 2.83 12.56 17.03
CA VAL A 140 2.78 13.83 17.79
C VAL A 140 1.35 14.33 17.90
N VAL A 141 1.09 15.11 18.96
CA VAL A 141 -0.16 15.86 19.15
C VAL A 141 0.10 17.36 19.17
N ASP A 142 -0.94 18.13 18.82
CA ASP A 142 -0.99 19.57 18.91
C ASP A 142 -1.29 20.03 20.34
N GLY A 143 -0.68 21.13 20.74
CA GLY A 143 -0.73 21.66 22.11
C GLY A 143 -2.02 22.33 22.53
N VAL A 144 -2.93 22.57 21.55
CA VAL A 144 -4.20 23.27 21.85
C VAL A 144 -5.00 22.60 22.96
N TRP A 145 -5.04 21.26 22.96
CA TRP A 145 -5.63 20.42 23.99
C TRP A 145 -5.09 19.00 23.87
N PHE A 146 -4.50 18.49 24.93
CA PHE A 146 -4.11 17.08 25.03
C PHE A 146 -4.09 16.62 26.52
N ALA A 147 -4.11 15.31 26.71
CA ALA A 147 -4.07 14.67 28.01
C ALA A 147 -2.93 13.65 28.08
N ALA A 148 -2.29 13.56 29.23
CA ALA A 148 -1.28 12.55 29.54
C ALA A 148 -1.68 11.72 30.76
N HIS A 149 -1.37 10.43 30.75
CA HIS A 149 -1.52 9.55 31.92
C HIS A 149 -0.18 9.39 32.60
N LYS A 150 -0.01 9.97 33.80
CA LYS A 150 1.30 10.06 34.51
C LYS A 150 2.06 8.74 34.61
N ASN A 151 1.33 7.65 34.88
CA ASN A 151 1.96 6.34 35.07
C ASN A 151 2.28 5.62 33.73
N ARG A 152 1.94 6.21 32.58
CA ARG A 152 2.15 5.62 31.25
C ARG A 152 3.16 6.39 30.41
N ILE A 153 3.35 7.69 30.68
CA ILE A 153 4.42 8.47 30.05
C ILE A 153 5.80 8.06 30.56
N LYS A 154 6.83 8.27 29.77
CA LYS A 154 8.23 7.94 30.08
C LYS A 154 9.09 9.18 30.25
N ASN A 155 8.69 10.30 29.65
CA ASN A 155 9.32 11.60 29.77
C ASN A 155 8.32 12.64 30.27
N THR A 156 8.80 13.60 31.06
CA THR A 156 8.12 14.87 31.33
C THR A 156 8.46 15.88 30.24
N PHE A 157 7.98 17.12 30.34
CA PHE A 157 8.32 18.16 29.36
C PHE A 157 9.80 18.50 29.41
N ASN A 158 10.40 18.65 28.24
CA ASN A 158 11.82 19.00 28.13
C ASN A 158 12.01 20.51 28.32
N GLU A 159 12.56 20.92 29.47
CA GLU A 159 12.72 22.33 29.83
C GLU A 159 13.80 23.08 29.03
N THR A 160 14.54 22.38 28.15
CA THR A 160 15.40 23.05 27.16
C THR A 160 14.62 23.67 26.02
N VAL A 161 13.33 23.32 25.88
CA VAL A 161 12.41 23.94 24.92
C VAL A 161 11.80 25.17 25.57
N GLU A 162 12.35 26.33 25.25
CA GLU A 162 11.96 27.60 25.83
C GLU A 162 10.71 28.20 25.21
N GLY A 163 10.01 29.04 25.98
CA GLY A 163 8.87 29.81 25.52
C GLY A 163 7.58 29.01 25.41
N PHE A 164 6.84 29.19 24.28
CA PHE A 164 5.46 28.75 24.13
C PHE A 164 5.23 27.86 22.88
N HIS A 165 6.30 27.42 22.22
CA HIS A 165 6.23 26.63 20.99
C HIS A 165 7.02 25.33 21.13
N PHE A 166 6.59 24.27 20.41
CA PHE A 166 7.22 22.95 20.37
C PHE A 166 7.24 22.16 21.70
N TYR A 167 6.68 22.67 22.77
CA TYR A 167 6.57 21.96 24.04
C TYR A 167 5.75 20.67 23.92
N ASP A 168 4.66 20.74 23.14
CA ASP A 168 3.70 19.68 22.83
C ASP A 168 4.29 18.64 21.88
N VAL A 169 4.86 19.12 20.78
CA VAL A 169 5.52 18.28 19.76
C VAL A 169 6.68 17.52 20.37
N THR A 170 7.56 18.20 21.10
CA THR A 170 8.73 17.57 21.74
C THR A 170 8.30 16.56 22.80
N PHE A 171 7.36 16.93 23.68
CA PHE A 171 6.85 16.03 24.72
C PHE A 171 6.23 14.76 24.15
N SER A 172 5.35 14.90 23.17
CA SER A 172 4.69 13.74 22.55
C SER A 172 5.66 12.87 21.74
N PHE A 173 6.60 13.50 21.02
CA PHE A 173 7.60 12.80 20.21
C PHE A 173 8.61 12.02 21.06
N GLU A 174 9.15 12.62 22.12
CA GLU A 174 10.07 11.94 23.04
C GLU A 174 9.43 10.72 23.71
N ASN A 175 8.16 10.83 24.08
CA ASN A 175 7.39 9.71 24.62
C ASN A 175 7.15 8.63 23.56
N PHE A 176 6.79 9.02 22.33
CA PHE A 176 6.64 8.10 21.19
C PHE A 176 7.94 7.31 20.93
N LEU A 177 9.10 7.98 20.90
CA LEU A 177 10.39 7.32 20.71
C LEU A 177 10.72 6.31 21.81
N LYS A 178 10.19 6.49 23.02
CA LYS A 178 10.28 5.52 24.13
C LYS A 178 9.20 4.46 24.15
N GLY A 179 8.42 4.36 23.07
CA GLY A 179 7.37 3.34 22.88
C GLY A 179 6.07 3.62 23.64
N VAL A 180 5.83 4.86 24.07
CA VAL A 180 4.53 5.29 24.58
C VAL A 180 3.60 5.50 23.40
N LYS A 181 2.41 4.87 23.41
CA LYS A 181 1.41 5.17 22.40
C LYS A 181 0.82 6.56 22.59
N VAL A 182 0.86 7.34 21.52
CA VAL A 182 0.28 8.68 21.41
C VAL A 182 -0.93 8.59 20.50
N GLY A 183 -2.03 9.21 20.84
CA GLY A 183 -3.26 9.14 20.05
C GLY A 183 -3.96 10.47 19.87
N VAL A 184 -4.82 10.54 18.87
CA VAL A 184 -5.75 11.66 18.63
C VAL A 184 -7.17 11.15 18.66
N THR A 185 -8.03 11.86 19.41
CA THR A 185 -9.45 11.52 19.55
C THR A 185 -10.35 12.54 18.86
N THR A 186 -11.45 12.07 18.28
CA THR A 186 -12.54 12.90 17.76
C THR A 186 -13.71 13.02 18.72
N VAL A 187 -13.63 12.33 19.86
CA VAL A 187 -14.69 12.30 20.89
C VAL A 187 -14.79 13.61 21.67
N VAL A 188 -13.65 14.31 21.84
CA VAL A 188 -13.59 15.64 22.46
C VAL A 188 -13.47 16.69 21.36
N ARG A 189 -14.37 17.68 21.39
CA ARG A 189 -14.37 18.82 20.46
C ARG A 189 -14.03 20.09 21.21
N VAL A 190 -13.11 20.84 20.64
CA VAL A 190 -12.71 22.17 21.16
C VAL A 190 -12.83 23.20 20.07
N ASN A 191 -13.11 24.45 20.46
CA ASN A 191 -13.06 25.61 19.62
C ASN A 191 -11.98 26.55 20.17
N HIS A 192 -10.94 26.77 19.38
CA HIS A 192 -9.82 27.64 19.70
C HIS A 192 -10.15 29.07 19.25
N GLN A 193 -10.10 30.02 20.18
CA GLN A 193 -10.46 31.42 19.95
C GLN A 193 -9.34 32.22 19.26
N SER A 194 -8.32 31.54 18.78
CA SER A 194 -7.21 32.13 18.02
C SER A 194 -6.77 31.20 16.88
N ILE A 195 -5.87 31.72 16.06
CA ILE A 195 -5.15 30.95 15.05
C ILE A 195 -3.69 30.83 15.48
N GLY A 196 -3.09 29.67 15.30
CA GLY A 196 -1.66 29.49 15.53
C GLY A 196 -0.84 30.42 14.63
N MET A 197 0.16 31.07 15.19
CA MET A 197 1.09 31.91 14.44
C MET A 197 2.49 31.31 14.50
N THR A 198 3.15 31.23 13.35
CA THR A 198 4.58 30.91 13.25
C THR A 198 5.36 32.22 13.31
N ASN A 199 6.18 32.39 14.34
CA ASN A 199 7.07 33.53 14.54
C ASN A 199 8.52 33.08 14.60
N GLU A 200 9.45 33.99 14.82
CA GLU A 200 10.89 33.68 14.91
C GLU A 200 11.21 32.65 16.03
N ALA A 201 10.55 32.77 17.18
CA ALA A 201 10.71 31.80 18.27
C ALA A 201 10.20 30.41 17.89
N TRP A 202 9.08 30.35 17.15
CA TRP A 202 8.60 29.07 16.62
C TRP A 202 9.60 28.44 15.65
N GLU A 203 10.16 29.24 14.72
CA GLU A 203 11.14 28.76 13.74
C GLU A 203 12.43 28.28 14.41
N THR A 204 12.91 29.00 15.42
CA THR A 204 14.08 28.59 16.23
C THR A 204 13.83 27.23 16.89
N ASN A 205 12.69 27.05 17.54
CA ASN A 205 12.35 25.77 18.18
C ASN A 205 12.15 24.64 17.16
N ARG A 206 11.62 24.93 15.97
CA ARG A 206 11.49 23.97 14.86
C ARG A 206 12.87 23.46 14.42
N ILE A 207 13.81 24.36 14.17
CA ILE A 207 15.18 24.02 13.77
C ILE A 207 15.85 23.19 14.88
N ASN A 208 15.79 23.65 16.12
CA ASN A 208 16.34 22.92 17.26
C ASN A 208 15.76 21.51 17.40
N PHE A 209 14.45 21.35 17.22
CA PHE A 209 13.80 20.05 17.21
C PHE A 209 14.34 19.17 16.09
N SER A 210 14.40 19.68 14.86
CA SER A 210 14.86 18.91 13.69
C SER A 210 16.32 18.46 13.86
N GLU A 211 17.20 19.32 14.37
CA GLU A 211 18.60 18.96 14.64
C GLU A 211 18.74 17.95 15.78
N THR A 212 17.98 18.14 16.87
CA THR A 212 18.01 17.24 18.04
C THR A 212 17.59 15.82 17.67
N PHE A 213 16.58 15.69 16.82
CA PHE A 213 15.99 14.39 16.46
C PHE A 213 16.33 13.94 15.03
N LYS A 214 17.35 14.51 14.37
CA LYS A 214 17.71 14.21 12.97
C LYS A 214 17.86 12.71 12.67
N ASP A 215 18.40 11.93 13.60
CA ASP A 215 18.60 10.48 13.44
C ASP A 215 17.30 9.67 13.64
N ASN A 216 16.24 10.30 14.15
CA ASN A 216 14.93 9.71 14.38
C ASN A 216 13.88 10.17 13.35
N LEU A 217 14.22 11.14 12.50
CA LEU A 217 13.34 11.72 11.50
C LEU A 217 13.69 11.20 10.09
N PRO A 218 12.71 10.99 9.21
CA PRO A 218 11.28 11.10 9.47
C PRO A 218 10.77 9.94 10.33
N ALA A 219 9.84 10.22 11.24
CA ALA A 219 9.20 9.21 12.08
C ALA A 219 7.76 8.96 11.64
N ASN A 220 7.34 7.71 11.67
CA ASN A 220 5.98 7.31 11.36
C ASN A 220 5.43 6.39 12.44
N VAL A 221 4.12 6.45 12.67
CA VAL A 221 3.43 5.40 13.42
C VAL A 221 3.71 4.07 12.71
N LYS A 222 4.28 3.11 13.42
CA LYS A 222 4.34 1.73 12.92
C LYS A 222 2.90 1.24 12.90
N ARG A 223 2.35 1.08 11.70
CA ARG A 223 0.98 0.63 11.52
C ARG A 223 0.82 -0.73 12.18
N THR A 224 0.20 -0.78 13.36
CA THR A 224 -0.19 -2.05 13.98
C THR A 224 -1.35 -2.60 13.16
N LEU A 225 -1.04 -3.41 12.17
CA LEU A 225 -2.03 -3.98 11.27
C LEU A 225 -2.88 -4.98 12.05
N ARG A 226 -4.17 -4.73 12.13
CA ARG A 226 -5.11 -5.69 12.70
C ARG A 226 -5.16 -6.91 11.76
N LYS A 227 -5.18 -8.10 12.31
CA LYS A 227 -5.20 -9.39 11.57
C LYS A 227 -6.25 -9.46 10.44
N ASN A 228 -7.25 -8.55 10.43
CA ASN A 228 -8.31 -8.46 9.43
C ASN A 228 -8.43 -7.06 8.78
N GLN A 229 -7.37 -6.24 8.80
CA GLN A 229 -7.41 -4.92 8.20
C GLN A 229 -7.65 -5.01 6.69
N LYS A 230 -8.56 -4.16 6.19
CA LYS A 230 -8.81 -4.04 4.75
C LYS A 230 -7.99 -2.90 4.19
N PHE A 231 -7.38 -3.14 3.05
CA PHE A 231 -6.53 -2.19 2.34
C PHE A 231 -7.24 -1.64 1.13
N LYS A 232 -6.93 -0.41 0.79
CA LYS A 232 -7.26 0.23 -0.48
C LYS A 232 -6.04 0.12 -1.38
N ILE A 233 -6.13 -0.75 -2.40
CA ILE A 233 -5.01 -1.20 -3.20
C ILE A 233 -5.17 -0.69 -4.63
N LEU A 234 -4.12 -0.08 -5.18
CA LEU A 234 -4.01 0.22 -6.60
C LEU A 234 -3.05 -0.78 -7.25
N ILE A 235 -3.53 -1.53 -8.23
CA ILE A 235 -2.68 -2.42 -9.03
C ILE A 235 -2.40 -1.74 -10.37
N GLY A 236 -1.13 -1.46 -10.66
CA GLY A 236 -0.66 -0.91 -11.92
C GLY A 236 -0.15 -2.01 -12.85
N CYS A 237 -0.58 -2.05 -14.11
CA CYS A 237 -0.03 -2.91 -15.15
C CYS A 237 -0.13 -2.24 -16.52
N LEU A 238 0.73 -2.66 -17.45
CA LEU A 238 0.86 -2.00 -18.76
C LEU A 238 -0.37 -2.22 -19.64
N SER A 239 -0.80 -3.47 -19.77
CA SER A 239 -1.96 -3.89 -20.55
C SER A 239 -2.87 -4.78 -19.72
N TYR A 240 -4.16 -4.67 -19.97
CA TYR A 240 -5.21 -5.46 -19.34
C TYR A 240 -6.36 -5.71 -20.32
N THR A 241 -6.00 -6.33 -21.46
CA THR A 241 -6.89 -6.48 -22.62
C THR A 241 -7.03 -7.92 -23.11
N ASN A 242 -6.13 -8.83 -22.67
CA ASN A 242 -6.03 -10.19 -23.16
C ASN A 242 -5.86 -11.20 -22.02
N PHE A 243 -5.64 -12.46 -22.37
CA PHE A 243 -5.35 -13.55 -21.42
C PHE A 243 -3.86 -13.91 -21.41
N THR A 244 -2.98 -12.91 -21.41
CA THR A 244 -1.54 -13.14 -21.25
C THR A 244 -1.17 -13.46 -19.80
N GLY A 245 0.05 -13.95 -19.56
CA GLY A 245 0.48 -14.39 -18.24
C GLY A 245 0.39 -13.31 -17.16
N SER A 246 0.92 -12.10 -17.44
CA SER A 246 0.91 -10.98 -16.50
C SER A 246 -0.49 -10.37 -16.30
N GLU A 247 -1.30 -10.29 -17.35
CA GLU A 247 -2.68 -9.81 -17.25
C GLU A 247 -3.54 -10.75 -16.41
N LEU A 248 -3.40 -12.08 -16.61
CA LEU A 248 -4.08 -13.08 -15.78
C LEU A 248 -3.55 -13.11 -14.34
N TYR A 249 -2.27 -12.82 -14.12
CA TYR A 249 -1.74 -12.63 -12.76
C TYR A 249 -2.49 -11.50 -12.06
N VAL A 250 -2.57 -10.34 -12.68
CA VAL A 250 -3.27 -9.16 -12.13
C VAL A 250 -4.75 -9.46 -11.89
N PHE A 251 -5.42 -10.12 -12.85
CA PHE A 251 -6.83 -10.48 -12.71
C PHE A 251 -7.08 -11.43 -11.54
N GLU A 252 -6.34 -12.53 -11.44
CA GLU A 252 -6.53 -13.51 -10.38
C GLU A 252 -6.16 -12.94 -9.00
N LEU A 253 -5.09 -12.13 -8.91
CA LEU A 253 -4.72 -11.44 -7.68
C LEU A 253 -5.83 -10.46 -7.26
N ALA A 254 -6.29 -9.59 -8.16
CA ALA A 254 -7.35 -8.61 -7.86
C ALA A 254 -8.64 -9.31 -7.43
N LYS A 255 -9.03 -10.40 -8.10
CA LYS A 255 -10.19 -11.23 -7.75
C LYS A 255 -10.08 -11.79 -6.32
N GLN A 256 -8.93 -12.33 -5.93
CA GLN A 256 -8.74 -12.89 -4.59
C GLN A 256 -8.69 -11.79 -3.52
N LEU A 257 -7.99 -10.69 -3.76
CA LEU A 257 -7.94 -9.54 -2.85
C LEU A 257 -9.36 -8.96 -2.62
N LYS A 258 -10.15 -8.86 -3.69
CA LYS A 258 -11.55 -8.43 -3.61
C LYS A 258 -12.40 -9.41 -2.79
N LYS A 259 -12.25 -10.73 -3.02
CA LYS A 259 -12.92 -11.79 -2.25
C LYS A 259 -12.55 -11.74 -0.76
N LEU A 260 -11.33 -11.37 -0.43
CA LEU A 260 -10.85 -11.14 0.93
C LEU A 260 -11.36 -9.82 1.53
N GLY A 261 -12.09 -9.01 0.76
CA GLY A 261 -12.76 -7.78 1.21
C GLY A 261 -11.92 -6.52 1.13
N HIS A 262 -10.79 -6.52 0.40
CA HIS A 262 -10.02 -5.31 0.11
C HIS A 262 -10.72 -4.42 -0.91
N ASP A 263 -10.48 -3.10 -0.89
CA ASP A 263 -10.90 -2.18 -1.94
C ASP A 263 -9.82 -2.13 -3.02
N VAL A 264 -10.08 -2.80 -4.15
CA VAL A 264 -9.10 -3.00 -5.23
C VAL A 264 -9.47 -2.17 -6.45
N SER A 265 -8.46 -1.47 -6.95
CA SER A 265 -8.52 -0.72 -8.21
C SER A 265 -7.39 -1.15 -9.14
N ILE A 266 -7.64 -1.17 -10.44
CA ILE A 266 -6.64 -1.45 -11.48
C ILE A 266 -6.43 -0.20 -12.33
N CYS A 267 -5.16 0.18 -12.56
CA CYS A 267 -4.75 1.25 -13.48
C CYS A 267 -3.93 0.63 -14.62
N SER A 268 -4.47 0.65 -15.85
CA SER A 268 -3.89 -0.03 -17.00
C SER A 268 -4.46 0.49 -18.32
N HIS A 269 -3.84 0.12 -19.45
CA HIS A 269 -4.55 0.11 -20.72
C HIS A 269 -5.57 -1.04 -20.70
N ILE A 270 -6.85 -0.69 -20.60
CA ILE A 270 -7.93 -1.62 -20.31
C ILE A 270 -8.79 -1.89 -21.54
N GLY A 271 -9.14 -3.16 -21.77
CA GLY A 271 -10.03 -3.57 -22.85
C GLY A 271 -10.72 -4.90 -22.56
N GLU A 272 -11.55 -5.32 -23.52
CA GLU A 272 -12.19 -6.63 -23.46
C GLU A 272 -11.18 -7.75 -23.74
N PRO A 273 -11.34 -8.92 -23.14
CA PRO A 273 -12.48 -9.36 -22.30
C PRO A 273 -12.32 -9.10 -20.80
N LEU A 274 -11.15 -8.67 -20.33
CA LEU A 274 -10.87 -8.51 -18.89
C LEU A 274 -11.68 -7.38 -18.25
N LEU A 275 -12.04 -6.35 -19.01
CA LEU A 275 -12.92 -5.26 -18.57
C LEU A 275 -14.25 -5.81 -18.03
N SER A 276 -14.99 -6.57 -18.84
CA SER A 276 -16.28 -7.14 -18.44
C SER A 276 -16.16 -8.11 -17.27
N LEU A 277 -15.10 -8.92 -17.22
CA LEU A 277 -14.87 -9.87 -16.14
C LEU A 277 -14.61 -9.14 -14.80
N SER A 278 -13.82 -8.08 -14.82
CA SER A 278 -13.48 -7.30 -13.62
C SER A 278 -14.67 -6.48 -13.12
N HIS A 279 -15.47 -5.91 -14.01
CA HIS A 279 -16.72 -5.21 -13.65
C HIS A 279 -17.68 -6.11 -12.88
N LYS A 280 -17.86 -7.38 -13.31
CA LYS A 280 -18.69 -8.37 -12.60
C LYS A 280 -18.22 -8.65 -11.18
N LEU A 281 -16.94 -8.44 -10.90
CA LEU A 281 -16.34 -8.61 -9.57
C LEU A 281 -16.35 -7.30 -8.74
N GLY A 282 -16.85 -6.20 -9.29
CA GLY A 282 -16.86 -4.88 -8.62
C GLY A 282 -15.46 -4.31 -8.44
N ILE A 283 -14.51 -4.64 -9.31
CA ILE A 283 -13.16 -4.06 -9.33
C ILE A 283 -13.24 -2.71 -10.05
N LYS A 284 -12.76 -1.65 -9.40
CA LYS A 284 -12.66 -0.32 -10.00
C LYS A 284 -11.52 -0.28 -11.00
N MET A 285 -11.72 0.37 -12.15
CA MET A 285 -10.71 0.42 -13.20
C MET A 285 -10.50 1.83 -13.71
N TYR A 286 -9.23 2.18 -13.92
CA TYR A 286 -8.78 3.47 -14.44
C TYR A 286 -7.98 3.21 -15.71
N ASN A 287 -8.56 3.59 -16.86
CA ASN A 287 -7.97 3.34 -18.16
C ASN A 287 -6.84 4.31 -18.48
N ILE A 288 -5.70 3.76 -18.86
CA ILE A 288 -4.58 4.46 -19.46
C ILE A 288 -4.76 4.35 -20.97
N GLN A 289 -4.87 5.46 -21.68
CA GLN A 289 -4.97 5.46 -23.14
C GLN A 289 -3.60 5.60 -23.79
N GLU A 290 -3.40 4.93 -24.90
CA GLU A 290 -2.20 5.11 -25.71
C GLU A 290 -2.18 6.52 -26.30
N PRO A 291 -1.04 7.24 -26.21
CA PRO A 291 -0.87 8.49 -26.92
C PRO A 291 -0.95 8.27 -28.44
N PRO A 292 -1.51 9.21 -29.20
CA PRO A 292 -1.52 9.11 -30.65
C PRO A 292 -0.10 8.95 -31.24
N GLY A 293 0.11 7.97 -32.09
CA GLY A 293 1.38 7.71 -32.78
C GLY A 293 2.35 6.77 -32.05
N TYR A 294 1.99 6.24 -30.88
CA TYR A 294 2.79 5.24 -30.16
C TYR A 294 2.09 3.89 -30.14
N LYS A 295 2.86 2.81 -30.25
CA LYS A 295 2.37 1.43 -30.12
C LYS A 295 2.71 0.86 -28.76
N LEU A 296 1.80 0.07 -28.22
CA LEU A 296 2.04 -0.70 -27.01
C LEU A 296 3.26 -1.62 -27.24
N GLY A 297 4.27 -1.52 -26.39
CA GLY A 297 5.50 -2.32 -26.50
C GLY A 297 6.74 -1.53 -26.95
N ASP A 298 6.60 -0.33 -27.49
CA ASP A 298 7.78 0.50 -27.84
C ASP A 298 8.46 1.09 -26.60
N GLY A 299 7.92 0.89 -25.40
CA GLY A 299 8.47 1.36 -24.13
C GLY A 299 8.55 2.88 -23.97
N LYS A 300 8.25 3.62 -25.03
CA LYS A 300 8.43 5.08 -25.12
C LYS A 300 7.19 5.89 -24.81
N TRP A 301 6.01 5.32 -25.02
CA TRP A 301 4.73 6.03 -24.96
C TRP A 301 4.36 6.52 -23.55
N MET A 302 4.79 5.84 -22.49
CA MET A 302 4.57 6.30 -21.11
C MET A 302 5.64 7.24 -20.60
N LEU A 303 6.85 7.16 -21.16
CA LEU A 303 8.02 7.93 -20.71
C LEU A 303 8.21 9.23 -21.45
N SER A 304 7.61 9.39 -22.63
CA SER A 304 7.90 10.50 -23.57
C SER A 304 7.02 11.72 -23.40
N THR A 305 6.41 11.94 -22.26
CA THR A 305 5.59 13.15 -22.03
C THR A 305 6.20 14.12 -21.03
N PRO A 306 7.39 14.70 -21.34
CA PRO A 306 7.93 15.77 -20.51
C PRO A 306 7.08 17.04 -20.58
N ASN A 307 6.22 17.20 -21.59
CA ASN A 307 5.61 18.47 -21.95
C ASN A 307 4.09 18.55 -21.79
N GLY A 308 3.45 17.64 -21.10
CA GLY A 308 2.02 17.73 -20.79
C GLY A 308 1.05 17.66 -21.97
N ASN A 309 1.54 17.41 -23.20
CA ASN A 309 0.74 17.44 -24.43
C ASN A 309 0.22 16.07 -24.90
N THR A 310 0.37 15.03 -24.11
CA THR A 310 -0.28 13.74 -24.38
C THR A 310 -1.61 13.67 -23.67
N PRO A 311 -2.72 13.68 -24.40
CA PRO A 311 -4.01 14.05 -23.84
C PRO A 311 -4.64 13.05 -22.88
N SER A 312 -4.08 11.86 -22.73
CA SER A 312 -4.88 10.77 -22.11
C SER A 312 -4.29 10.16 -20.85
N LEU A 313 -2.99 9.97 -20.75
CA LEU A 313 -2.38 9.40 -19.57
C LEU A 313 -2.50 10.33 -18.35
N PRO A 314 -2.16 11.63 -18.48
CA PRO A 314 -2.36 12.60 -17.42
C PRO A 314 -3.80 12.64 -16.92
N ASN A 315 -4.80 12.60 -17.83
CA ASN A 315 -6.21 12.68 -17.45
C ASN A 315 -6.70 11.52 -16.59
N THR A 316 -6.21 10.30 -16.84
CA THR A 316 -6.58 9.13 -16.03
C THR A 316 -5.95 9.22 -14.64
N LEU A 317 -4.68 9.57 -14.57
CA LEU A 317 -3.96 9.70 -13.30
C LEU A 317 -4.47 10.88 -12.48
N TYR A 318 -4.80 12.01 -13.11
CA TYR A 318 -5.44 13.14 -12.42
C TYR A 318 -6.80 12.79 -11.83
N LYS A 319 -7.57 11.88 -12.40
CA LYS A 319 -8.84 11.41 -11.83
C LYS A 319 -8.68 10.60 -10.56
N ILE A 320 -7.52 9.99 -10.33
CA ILE A 320 -7.26 9.14 -9.17
C ILE A 320 -6.27 9.76 -8.18
N GLN A 321 -5.64 10.88 -8.51
CA GLN A 321 -4.61 11.51 -7.65
C GLN A 321 -5.10 11.89 -6.25
N ASP A 322 -6.38 12.22 -6.11
CA ASP A 322 -7.00 12.57 -4.82
C ASP A 322 -7.44 11.33 -4.03
N ILE A 323 -7.25 10.13 -4.58
CA ILE A 323 -7.60 8.88 -3.93
C ILE A 323 -6.39 8.39 -3.14
N ASN A 324 -6.49 8.38 -1.81
CA ASN A 324 -5.47 7.80 -0.96
C ASN A 324 -5.54 6.27 -1.04
N PHE A 325 -4.49 5.64 -1.59
CA PHE A 325 -4.28 4.20 -1.53
C PHE A 325 -3.37 3.86 -0.36
N ASP A 326 -3.62 2.72 0.27
CA ASP A 326 -2.73 2.21 1.31
C ASP A 326 -1.45 1.64 0.71
N ILE A 327 -1.57 1.03 -0.48
CA ILE A 327 -0.48 0.35 -1.20
C ILE A 327 -0.68 0.48 -2.70
N ILE A 328 0.45 0.54 -3.41
CA ILE A 328 0.51 0.39 -4.86
C ILE A 328 1.24 -0.92 -5.19
N HIS A 329 0.56 -1.82 -5.88
CA HIS A 329 1.16 -3.05 -6.40
C HIS A 329 1.45 -2.86 -7.90
N LEU A 330 2.72 -2.86 -8.25
CA LEU A 330 3.22 -2.47 -9.56
C LEU A 330 3.62 -3.69 -10.39
N ASN A 331 3.35 -3.62 -11.69
CA ASN A 331 3.77 -4.60 -12.68
C ASN A 331 4.21 -3.84 -13.92
N HIS A 332 5.32 -4.23 -14.55
CA HIS A 332 5.92 -3.61 -15.72
C HIS A 332 6.52 -2.22 -15.48
N LYS A 333 7.75 -2.04 -15.92
CA LYS A 333 8.58 -0.86 -15.71
C LYS A 333 7.91 0.48 -16.10
N PRO A 334 7.29 0.64 -17.28
CA PRO A 334 6.74 1.95 -17.68
C PRO A 334 5.62 2.46 -16.78
N VAL A 335 4.69 1.58 -16.35
CA VAL A 335 3.61 1.93 -15.43
C VAL A 335 4.15 2.22 -14.04
N THR A 336 5.13 1.43 -13.61
CA THR A 336 5.80 1.61 -12.32
C THR A 336 6.39 3.01 -12.20
N GLU A 337 7.21 3.43 -13.15
CA GLU A 337 7.83 4.77 -13.15
C GLU A 337 6.79 5.89 -13.12
N HIS A 338 5.66 5.68 -13.77
CA HIS A 338 4.59 6.68 -13.84
C HIS A 338 3.82 6.79 -12.52
N LEU A 339 3.36 5.67 -11.96
CA LEU A 339 2.57 5.66 -10.72
C LEU A 339 3.37 6.12 -9.50
N LEU A 340 4.67 5.82 -9.44
CA LEU A 340 5.55 6.31 -8.37
C LEU A 340 5.64 7.83 -8.32
N ARG A 341 5.58 8.52 -9.47
CA ARG A 341 5.57 9.98 -9.52
C ARG A 341 4.27 10.61 -9.02
N PHE A 342 3.13 9.93 -9.24
CA PHE A 342 1.82 10.43 -8.81
C PHE A 342 1.51 10.13 -7.35
N TYR A 343 2.13 9.10 -6.78
CA TYR A 343 1.93 8.69 -5.40
C TYR A 343 3.27 8.59 -4.65
N PRO A 344 4.03 9.69 -4.50
CA PRO A 344 5.39 9.65 -3.98
C PRO A 344 5.49 9.12 -2.55
N GLU A 345 4.43 9.28 -1.76
CA GLU A 345 4.40 8.88 -0.35
C GLU A 345 3.73 7.52 -0.10
N THR A 346 3.11 6.92 -1.12
CA THR A 346 2.41 5.63 -0.94
C THR A 346 3.40 4.49 -1.09
N PRO A 347 3.51 3.58 -0.10
CA PRO A 347 4.41 2.45 -0.20
C PRO A 347 4.04 1.54 -1.37
N ALA A 348 5.04 1.04 -2.06
CA ALA A 348 4.87 0.22 -3.26
C ALA A 348 5.55 -1.14 -3.15
N ILE A 349 4.94 -2.13 -3.81
CA ILE A 349 5.51 -3.45 -4.13
C ILE A 349 5.57 -3.58 -5.64
N CYS A 350 6.60 -4.23 -6.17
CA CYS A 350 6.73 -4.49 -7.60
C CYS A 350 6.87 -5.98 -7.89
N SER A 351 5.95 -6.54 -8.71
CA SER A 351 6.04 -7.90 -9.23
C SER A 351 6.79 -7.94 -10.55
N ILE A 352 7.74 -8.86 -10.67
CA ILE A 352 8.56 -9.09 -11.85
C ILE A 352 8.21 -10.45 -12.44
N HIS A 353 7.81 -10.46 -13.73
CA HIS A 353 7.26 -11.64 -14.40
C HIS A 353 8.25 -12.35 -15.33
N SER A 354 9.35 -11.69 -15.70
CA SER A 354 10.36 -12.27 -16.60
C SER A 354 11.72 -11.62 -16.43
N GLU A 355 12.78 -12.40 -16.57
CA GLU A 355 14.18 -11.95 -16.61
C GLU A 355 14.66 -11.68 -18.04
N VAL A 356 13.90 -12.08 -19.05
CA VAL A 356 14.30 -11.98 -20.47
C VAL A 356 13.53 -10.89 -21.24
N ILE A 357 12.65 -10.14 -20.58
CA ILE A 357 11.85 -9.09 -21.22
C ILE A 357 12.18 -7.75 -20.58
N SER A 358 12.66 -6.79 -21.38
CA SER A 358 13.08 -5.47 -20.87
C SER A 358 11.97 -4.65 -20.20
N LEU A 359 10.71 -4.86 -20.58
CA LEU A 359 9.55 -4.25 -19.91
C LEU A 359 9.37 -4.71 -18.46
N GLU A 360 9.98 -5.84 -18.11
CA GLU A 360 9.94 -6.45 -16.77
C GLU A 360 11.16 -6.09 -15.89
N GLU A 361 12.08 -5.27 -16.40
CA GLU A 361 13.20 -4.79 -15.58
C GLU A 361 12.70 -4.04 -14.36
N PRO A 362 13.27 -4.30 -13.17
CA PRO A 362 12.85 -3.61 -11.94
C PRO A 362 13.17 -2.11 -12.00
N VAL A 363 12.28 -1.30 -11.49
CA VAL A 363 12.55 0.13 -11.23
C VAL A 363 13.17 0.24 -9.85
N LEU A 364 14.35 0.86 -9.78
CA LEU A 364 15.03 1.10 -8.51
C LEU A 364 14.50 2.41 -7.90
N SER A 365 13.73 2.29 -6.83
CA SER A 365 13.17 3.43 -6.11
C SER A 365 13.07 3.13 -4.61
N PRO A 366 13.41 4.07 -3.72
CA PRO A 366 13.26 3.88 -2.28
C PRO A 366 11.80 3.71 -1.83
N GLN A 367 10.85 4.08 -2.68
CA GLN A 367 9.42 3.89 -2.45
C GLN A 367 9.00 2.42 -2.62
N ILE A 368 9.68 1.65 -3.48
CA ILE A 368 9.45 0.21 -3.61
C ILE A 368 10.13 -0.49 -2.44
N LYS A 369 9.33 -0.98 -1.50
CA LYS A 369 9.79 -1.60 -0.26
C LYS A 369 10.03 -3.10 -0.38
N SER A 370 9.39 -3.76 -1.36
CA SER A 370 9.54 -5.18 -1.62
C SER A 370 9.34 -5.47 -3.11
N TYR A 371 10.09 -6.46 -3.60
CA TYR A 371 9.93 -7.02 -4.95
C TYR A 371 9.40 -8.44 -4.84
N ILE A 372 8.50 -8.80 -5.73
CA ILE A 372 7.98 -10.16 -5.87
C ILE A 372 8.53 -10.75 -7.16
N ALA A 373 9.32 -11.78 -7.05
CA ALA A 373 9.76 -12.59 -8.18
C ALA A 373 8.81 -13.79 -8.32
N ILE A 374 8.21 -14.00 -9.49
CA ILE A 374 7.27 -15.12 -9.67
C ILE A 374 7.94 -16.49 -9.78
N ARG A 375 9.28 -16.54 -9.72
CA ARG A 375 10.10 -17.76 -9.63
C ARG A 375 11.51 -17.45 -9.14
N PRO A 376 12.26 -18.44 -8.66
CA PRO A 376 13.60 -18.24 -8.08
C PRO A 376 14.63 -17.63 -9.04
N GLU A 377 14.56 -17.98 -10.34
CA GLU A 377 15.47 -17.49 -11.39
C GLU A 377 15.38 -15.96 -11.54
N ILE A 378 14.16 -15.41 -11.47
CA ILE A 378 13.92 -13.97 -11.49
C ILE A 378 14.51 -13.31 -10.24
N LYS A 379 14.31 -13.89 -9.04
CA LYS A 379 14.93 -13.38 -7.81
C LYS A 379 16.44 -13.30 -7.99
N LYS A 380 17.08 -14.40 -8.44
CA LYS A 380 18.52 -14.41 -8.70
C LYS A 380 18.94 -13.32 -9.70
N HIS A 381 18.21 -13.19 -10.80
CA HIS A 381 18.50 -12.20 -11.84
C HIS A 381 18.44 -10.76 -11.32
N ILE A 382 17.38 -10.38 -10.58
CA ILE A 382 17.24 -9.00 -10.11
C ILE A 382 18.22 -8.65 -8.98
N VAL A 383 18.62 -9.64 -8.17
CA VAL A 383 19.67 -9.45 -7.16
C VAL A 383 21.04 -9.29 -7.86
N ASP A 384 21.41 -10.20 -8.75
CA ASP A 384 22.74 -10.24 -9.37
C ASP A 384 22.95 -9.07 -10.36
N LYS A 385 21.94 -8.77 -11.18
CA LYS A 385 22.08 -7.78 -12.26
C LYS A 385 21.78 -6.35 -11.82
N PHE A 386 20.81 -6.15 -10.92
CA PHE A 386 20.33 -4.82 -10.52
C PHE A 386 20.75 -4.43 -9.11
N GLY A 387 21.41 -5.31 -8.36
CA GLY A 387 21.91 -5.03 -7.01
C GLY A 387 20.81 -4.84 -5.95
N ILE A 388 19.63 -5.40 -6.19
CA ILE A 388 18.53 -5.36 -5.22
C ILE A 388 18.88 -6.26 -4.04
N ASP A 389 18.73 -5.74 -2.81
CA ASP A 389 18.94 -6.53 -1.59
C ASP A 389 18.05 -7.78 -1.60
N GLU A 390 18.66 -8.96 -1.43
CA GLU A 390 17.98 -10.24 -1.43
C GLU A 390 16.84 -10.31 -0.39
N ASN A 391 17.00 -9.62 0.74
CA ASN A 391 15.99 -9.56 1.81
C ASN A 391 14.72 -8.79 1.39
N ASN A 392 14.82 -7.94 0.38
CA ASN A 392 13.71 -7.20 -0.19
C ASN A 392 13.04 -7.94 -1.37
N VAL A 393 13.44 -9.19 -1.66
CA VAL A 393 12.88 -9.98 -2.76
C VAL A 393 12.26 -11.26 -2.24
N SER A 394 10.94 -11.38 -2.38
CA SER A 394 10.19 -12.59 -2.06
C SER A 394 9.87 -13.38 -3.32
N VAL A 395 9.97 -14.72 -3.25
CA VAL A 395 9.52 -15.60 -4.35
C VAL A 395 8.07 -15.99 -4.08
N ILE A 396 7.14 -15.45 -4.88
CA ILE A 396 5.72 -15.76 -4.80
C ILE A 396 5.21 -16.07 -6.22
N TYR A 397 4.76 -17.28 -6.42
CA TYR A 397 4.40 -17.81 -7.75
C TYR A 397 3.13 -17.19 -8.35
N ASN A 398 2.87 -17.50 -9.62
CA ASN A 398 1.63 -17.10 -10.29
C ASN A 398 0.39 -17.65 -9.57
N PRO A 399 -0.64 -16.82 -9.31
CA PRO A 399 -1.90 -17.27 -8.73
C PRO A 399 -2.70 -18.09 -9.74
N ILE A 400 -3.01 -19.33 -9.40
CA ILE A 400 -3.83 -20.22 -10.24
C ILE A 400 -5.16 -20.51 -9.55
N ASP A 401 -6.26 -20.36 -10.29
CA ASP A 401 -7.61 -20.69 -9.83
C ASP A 401 -7.79 -22.22 -9.75
N ASP A 402 -7.62 -22.77 -8.57
CA ASP A 402 -7.74 -24.21 -8.29
C ASP A 402 -9.17 -24.75 -8.38
N THR A 403 -10.18 -23.88 -8.46
CA THR A 403 -11.55 -24.30 -8.77
C THR A 403 -11.72 -24.66 -10.25
N LYS A 404 -10.94 -24.00 -11.10
CA LYS A 404 -10.94 -24.13 -12.56
C LYS A 404 -9.88 -25.15 -13.03
N PHE A 405 -8.65 -25.02 -12.52
CA PHE A 405 -7.53 -25.89 -12.87
C PHE A 405 -7.39 -27.01 -11.83
N LYS A 406 -8.00 -28.15 -12.13
CA LYS A 406 -7.98 -29.35 -11.29
C LYS A 406 -8.03 -30.60 -12.15
N PRO A 407 -7.59 -31.76 -11.66
CA PRO A 407 -7.65 -33.00 -12.41
C PRO A 407 -9.11 -33.38 -12.74
N VAL A 408 -9.34 -33.77 -13.97
CA VAL A 408 -10.63 -34.30 -14.46
C VAL A 408 -10.41 -35.67 -15.08
N LYS A 409 -11.26 -36.62 -14.76
CA LYS A 409 -11.26 -37.91 -15.42
C LYS A 409 -11.76 -37.73 -16.85
N THR A 410 -10.89 -38.00 -17.82
CA THR A 410 -11.27 -38.04 -19.25
C THR A 410 -11.35 -39.48 -19.68
N ASN A 411 -12.49 -39.87 -20.26
CA ASN A 411 -12.73 -41.23 -20.75
C ASN A 411 -12.37 -41.39 -22.25
N GLU A 412 -11.61 -40.45 -22.83
CA GLU A 412 -11.19 -40.53 -24.22
C GLU A 412 -10.05 -41.54 -24.40
N SER A 413 -10.30 -42.62 -25.12
CA SER A 413 -9.24 -43.46 -25.68
C SER A 413 -8.68 -42.78 -26.93
N ARG A 414 -7.40 -42.38 -26.87
CA ARG A 414 -6.69 -41.70 -27.95
C ARG A 414 -5.58 -42.58 -28.51
N SER A 415 -5.43 -42.53 -29.85
CA SER A 415 -4.37 -43.27 -30.55
C SER A 415 -3.02 -42.56 -30.50
N LYS A 416 -2.99 -41.22 -30.26
CA LYS A 416 -1.78 -40.40 -30.23
C LYS A 416 -1.72 -39.59 -28.96
N LYS A 417 -0.50 -39.45 -28.42
CA LYS A 417 -0.19 -38.54 -27.33
C LYS A 417 -0.28 -37.10 -27.82
N ARG A 418 -0.75 -36.20 -26.97
CA ARG A 418 -1.00 -34.81 -27.30
C ARG A 418 -0.21 -33.88 -26.36
N ILE A 419 0.59 -33.00 -26.94
CA ILE A 419 1.30 -31.94 -26.24
C ILE A 419 0.57 -30.61 -26.50
N LEU A 420 0.34 -29.82 -25.45
CA LEU A 420 -0.32 -28.53 -25.53
C LEU A 420 0.68 -27.41 -25.24
N PHE A 421 0.87 -26.52 -26.19
CA PHE A 421 1.54 -25.25 -26.01
C PHE A 421 0.50 -24.14 -25.85
N VAL A 422 0.65 -23.28 -24.80
CA VAL A 422 -0.21 -22.11 -24.60
C VAL A 422 0.67 -20.87 -24.43
N GLY A 423 0.47 -19.86 -25.24
CA GLY A 423 1.20 -18.60 -25.16
C GLY A 423 1.09 -17.78 -26.44
N THR A 424 1.59 -16.55 -26.38
CA THR A 424 1.71 -15.71 -27.58
C THR A 424 2.65 -16.37 -28.58
N ILE A 425 2.27 -16.36 -29.86
CA ILE A 425 3.10 -16.87 -30.94
C ILE A 425 3.90 -15.70 -31.50
N ASP A 426 5.13 -15.56 -31.02
CA ASP A 426 6.06 -14.45 -31.31
C ASP A 426 7.50 -14.94 -31.45
N TYR A 427 8.41 -14.01 -31.74
CA TYR A 427 9.83 -14.29 -31.96
C TYR A 427 10.50 -14.99 -30.77
N LEU A 428 10.12 -14.65 -29.55
CA LEU A 428 10.71 -15.23 -28.33
C LEU A 428 10.37 -16.74 -28.19
N ARG A 429 9.23 -17.15 -28.73
CA ARG A 429 8.74 -18.53 -28.65
C ARG A 429 8.95 -19.31 -29.94
N GLN A 430 9.43 -18.65 -30.99
CA GLN A 430 9.60 -19.22 -32.33
C GLN A 430 10.36 -20.55 -32.28
N LYS A 431 11.58 -20.56 -31.77
CA LYS A 431 12.41 -21.78 -31.73
C LYS A 431 11.83 -22.89 -30.88
N THR A 432 11.15 -22.56 -29.80
CA THR A 432 10.42 -23.53 -28.97
C THR A 432 9.28 -24.19 -29.74
N ILE A 433 8.50 -23.40 -30.50
CA ILE A 433 7.40 -23.92 -31.32
C ILE A 433 7.95 -24.79 -32.44
N GLU A 434 9.01 -24.39 -33.15
CA GLU A 434 9.70 -25.17 -34.16
C GLU A 434 10.21 -26.52 -33.62
N ASP A 435 10.86 -26.51 -32.46
CA ASP A 435 11.34 -27.74 -31.81
C ASP A 435 10.16 -28.67 -31.42
N LEU A 436 9.06 -28.11 -30.89
CA LEU A 436 7.85 -28.89 -30.58
C LEU A 436 7.21 -29.51 -31.78
N ILE A 437 7.14 -28.81 -32.93
CA ILE A 437 6.63 -29.33 -34.20
C ILE A 437 7.47 -30.53 -34.66
N ASN A 438 8.80 -30.38 -34.68
CA ASN A 438 9.71 -31.44 -35.09
C ASN A 438 9.61 -32.65 -34.16
N LYS A 439 9.70 -32.41 -32.83
CA LYS A 439 9.60 -33.44 -31.79
C LYS A 439 8.30 -34.25 -31.90
N THR A 440 7.15 -33.58 -32.05
CA THR A 440 5.85 -34.25 -32.11
C THR A 440 5.67 -35.04 -33.43
N LYS A 441 6.26 -34.53 -34.52
CA LYS A 441 6.28 -35.25 -35.81
C LYS A 441 7.11 -36.53 -35.71
N GLU A 442 8.34 -36.46 -35.17
CA GLU A 442 9.21 -37.61 -35.01
C GLU A 442 8.62 -38.71 -34.12
N ASN A 443 7.89 -38.31 -33.07
CA ASN A 443 7.28 -39.23 -32.10
C ASN A 443 5.87 -39.70 -32.49
N ASN A 444 5.34 -39.28 -33.63
CA ASN A 444 3.95 -39.54 -34.06
C ASN A 444 2.91 -39.06 -33.02
N GLU A 445 3.17 -37.87 -32.42
CA GLU A 445 2.33 -37.18 -31.42
C GLU A 445 1.55 -36.05 -32.09
N GLU A 446 0.51 -35.50 -31.41
CA GLU A 446 -0.18 -34.27 -31.81
C GLU A 446 0.35 -33.06 -31.04
N LEU A 447 0.55 -31.93 -31.71
CA LEU A 447 0.80 -30.64 -31.09
C LEU A 447 -0.45 -29.76 -31.18
N TRP A 448 -0.93 -29.30 -30.04
CA TRP A 448 -1.95 -28.26 -29.94
C TRP A 448 -1.32 -26.95 -29.54
N VAL A 449 -1.65 -25.87 -30.25
CA VAL A 449 -1.12 -24.52 -30.00
C VAL A 449 -2.30 -23.58 -29.76
N VAL A 450 -2.37 -23.01 -28.58
CA VAL A 450 -3.41 -22.04 -28.19
C VAL A 450 -2.75 -20.69 -27.91
N GLY A 451 -3.14 -19.63 -28.61
CA GLY A 451 -2.62 -18.30 -28.33
C GLY A 451 -2.73 -17.32 -29.47
N LYS A 452 -2.43 -16.05 -29.19
CA LYS A 452 -2.46 -14.97 -30.17
C LYS A 452 -1.26 -15.06 -31.11
N LYS A 453 -1.52 -15.03 -32.41
CA LYS A 453 -0.48 -14.99 -33.43
C LYS A 453 -0.01 -13.55 -33.65
N ASN A 454 1.26 -13.30 -33.39
CA ASN A 454 1.93 -12.03 -33.65
C ASN A 454 3.01 -12.15 -34.74
N ASP A 455 3.19 -13.35 -35.31
CA ASP A 455 4.23 -13.66 -36.29
C ASP A 455 3.64 -14.44 -37.48
N THR A 456 3.76 -13.86 -38.67
CA THR A 456 3.22 -14.46 -39.92
C THR A 456 4.02 -15.69 -40.37
N TYR A 457 5.32 -15.75 -40.10
CA TYR A 457 6.16 -16.92 -40.39
C TYR A 457 5.70 -18.14 -39.60
N LEU A 458 5.49 -17.96 -38.29
CA LEU A 458 5.00 -19.02 -37.40
C LEU A 458 3.57 -19.44 -37.74
N ASP A 459 2.73 -18.51 -38.24
CA ASP A 459 1.40 -18.86 -38.72
C ASP A 459 1.49 -19.83 -39.90
N ALA A 460 2.33 -19.54 -40.89
CA ALA A 460 2.54 -20.42 -42.05
C ALA A 460 3.13 -21.79 -41.62
N LEU A 461 4.05 -21.81 -40.67
CA LEU A 461 4.66 -23.04 -40.18
C LEU A 461 3.66 -23.95 -39.46
N ILE A 462 2.80 -23.39 -38.62
CA ILE A 462 1.78 -24.13 -37.87
C ILE A 462 0.71 -24.67 -38.81
N ASN A 463 0.23 -23.87 -39.75
CA ASN A 463 -0.87 -24.25 -40.65
C ASN A 463 -0.48 -25.32 -41.68
N ASN A 464 0.80 -25.51 -41.97
CA ASN A 464 1.28 -26.47 -42.95
C ASN A 464 1.61 -27.87 -42.39
N GLN A 465 1.22 -28.17 -41.14
CA GLN A 465 1.55 -29.41 -40.46
C GLN A 465 0.28 -30.19 -40.06
N GLU A 466 0.07 -31.39 -40.59
CA GLU A 466 -1.15 -32.21 -40.32
C GLU A 466 -1.31 -32.60 -38.85
N HIS A 467 -0.18 -32.76 -38.11
CA HIS A 467 -0.18 -33.14 -36.69
C HIS A 467 -0.28 -31.95 -35.74
N VAL A 468 -0.36 -30.71 -36.26
CA VAL A 468 -0.46 -29.47 -35.47
C VAL A 468 -1.85 -28.89 -35.58
N LYS A 469 -2.47 -28.56 -34.44
CA LYS A 469 -3.77 -27.87 -34.38
C LYS A 469 -3.63 -26.54 -33.68
N TYR A 470 -4.05 -25.49 -34.35
CA TYR A 470 -4.10 -24.14 -33.79
C TYR A 470 -5.49 -23.82 -33.26
N PHE A 471 -5.50 -23.09 -32.15
CA PHE A 471 -6.70 -22.53 -31.50
C PHE A 471 -6.48 -21.08 -31.09
N GLU A 472 -7.51 -20.27 -31.28
CA GLU A 472 -7.51 -18.86 -30.86
C GLU A 472 -7.37 -18.71 -29.34
N PRO A 473 -6.88 -17.54 -28.86
CA PRO A 473 -6.79 -17.23 -27.45
C PRO A 473 -8.14 -17.40 -26.74
N THR A 474 -8.12 -18.01 -25.56
CA THR A 474 -9.36 -18.29 -24.83
C THR A 474 -9.17 -18.14 -23.31
N ALA A 475 -10.25 -17.70 -22.63
CA ALA A 475 -10.32 -17.74 -21.19
C ALA A 475 -10.46 -19.16 -20.61
N ASN A 476 -10.83 -20.15 -21.46
CA ASN A 476 -11.15 -21.51 -21.03
C ASN A 476 -10.04 -22.50 -21.43
N VAL A 477 -8.79 -22.13 -21.18
CA VAL A 477 -7.62 -22.95 -21.55
C VAL A 477 -7.61 -24.31 -20.85
N GLU A 478 -8.25 -24.43 -19.69
CA GLU A 478 -8.41 -25.67 -18.95
C GLU A 478 -9.06 -26.77 -19.77
N LYS A 479 -9.96 -26.44 -20.71
CA LYS A 479 -10.60 -27.41 -21.58
C LYS A 479 -9.60 -28.11 -22.52
N TYR A 480 -8.57 -27.39 -22.94
CA TYR A 480 -7.49 -27.93 -23.77
C TYR A 480 -6.50 -28.72 -22.90
N ILE A 481 -6.16 -28.20 -21.69
CA ILE A 481 -5.27 -28.88 -20.74
C ILE A 481 -5.85 -30.25 -20.35
N HIS A 482 -7.15 -30.34 -20.09
CA HIS A 482 -7.79 -31.61 -19.77
C HIS A 482 -7.71 -32.64 -20.91
N GLN A 483 -7.63 -32.17 -22.15
CA GLN A 483 -7.56 -33.00 -23.36
C GLN A 483 -6.14 -33.26 -23.86
N CYS A 484 -5.11 -32.79 -23.18
CA CYS A 484 -3.71 -33.09 -23.49
C CYS A 484 -3.11 -34.09 -22.49
N ASP A 485 -1.95 -34.64 -22.83
CA ASP A 485 -1.16 -35.52 -21.96
C ASP A 485 -0.05 -34.76 -21.25
N GLU A 486 0.52 -33.76 -21.94
CA GLU A 486 1.57 -32.89 -21.41
C GLU A 486 1.35 -31.45 -21.86
N THR A 487 1.81 -30.50 -21.06
CA THR A 487 1.88 -29.09 -21.46
C THR A 487 3.31 -28.71 -21.86
N ALA A 488 3.46 -27.59 -22.59
CA ALA A 488 4.77 -27.04 -22.95
C ALA A 488 4.74 -25.52 -22.90
N GLY A 489 5.87 -24.90 -22.48
CA GLY A 489 6.02 -23.45 -22.44
C GLY A 489 7.48 -23.06 -22.33
N ILE A 490 7.75 -21.76 -22.53
CA ILE A 490 9.06 -21.17 -22.22
C ILE A 490 9.12 -20.79 -20.74
N LEU A 491 10.26 -21.07 -20.11
CA LEU A 491 10.51 -20.79 -18.69
C LEU A 491 9.43 -21.44 -17.80
N LEU A 492 9.54 -21.34 -16.50
CA LEU A 492 8.45 -21.79 -15.63
C LEU A 492 7.33 -20.72 -15.62
N GLY A 493 6.48 -20.82 -16.62
CA GLY A 493 5.35 -19.92 -16.80
C GLY A 493 4.03 -20.47 -16.25
N ARG A 494 2.99 -19.65 -16.37
CA ARG A 494 1.63 -19.95 -15.92
C ARG A 494 1.09 -21.26 -16.49
N THR A 495 1.25 -21.51 -17.80
CA THR A 495 0.73 -22.71 -18.47
C THR A 495 1.25 -24.02 -17.89
N THR A 496 2.54 -24.09 -17.57
CA THR A 496 3.11 -25.28 -16.94
C THR A 496 2.48 -25.53 -15.58
N ILE A 497 2.30 -24.47 -14.77
CA ILE A 497 1.68 -24.58 -13.45
C ILE A 497 0.21 -24.98 -13.56
N GLU A 498 -0.55 -24.40 -14.51
CA GLU A 498 -1.93 -24.79 -14.80
C GLU A 498 -2.02 -26.27 -15.23
N GLY A 499 -1.04 -26.73 -16.03
CA GLY A 499 -0.89 -28.15 -16.38
C GLY A 499 -0.68 -29.04 -15.15
N TRP A 500 0.24 -28.68 -14.27
CA TRP A 500 0.48 -29.38 -13.02
C TRP A 500 -0.77 -29.44 -12.12
N MET A 501 -1.48 -28.34 -11.99
CA MET A 501 -2.76 -28.30 -11.25
C MET A 501 -3.82 -29.22 -11.84
N CYS A 502 -3.80 -29.44 -13.16
CA CYS A 502 -4.67 -30.39 -13.86
C CYS A 502 -4.12 -31.83 -13.91
N GLY A 503 -3.00 -32.12 -13.25
CA GLY A 503 -2.39 -33.46 -13.23
C GLY A 503 -1.57 -33.79 -14.46
N LYS A 504 -1.06 -32.78 -15.20
CA LYS A 504 -0.26 -32.97 -16.42
C LYS A 504 1.22 -32.62 -16.16
N LYS A 505 2.15 -33.42 -16.72
CA LYS A 505 3.57 -33.05 -16.76
C LYS A 505 3.78 -31.88 -17.73
N GLY A 506 4.86 -31.13 -17.53
CA GLY A 506 5.14 -29.94 -18.34
C GLY A 506 6.56 -29.90 -18.92
N TRP A 507 6.68 -29.67 -20.22
CA TRP A 507 7.93 -29.30 -20.86
C TRP A 507 8.24 -27.84 -20.57
N ILE A 508 9.41 -27.58 -20.00
CA ILE A 508 9.95 -26.26 -19.77
C ILE A 508 11.15 -26.07 -20.71
N TYR A 509 11.09 -25.03 -21.51
CA TYR A 509 12.17 -24.57 -22.38
C TYR A 509 12.82 -23.36 -21.74
N ASP A 510 14.08 -23.48 -21.36
CA ASP A 510 14.88 -22.34 -20.94
C ASP A 510 15.35 -21.58 -22.19
N VAL A 511 15.09 -20.28 -22.24
CA VAL A 511 15.41 -19.44 -23.39
C VAL A 511 16.13 -18.18 -22.93
N ASP A 512 16.97 -17.62 -23.84
CA ASP A 512 17.54 -16.27 -23.67
C ASP A 512 16.60 -15.16 -24.17
N GLU A 513 17.02 -13.89 -24.06
CA GLU A 513 16.26 -12.73 -24.51
C GLU A 513 15.97 -12.68 -26.02
N THR A 514 16.66 -13.50 -26.82
CA THR A 514 16.46 -13.63 -28.27
C THR A 514 15.63 -14.89 -28.65
N GLY A 515 15.19 -15.66 -27.64
CA GLY A 515 14.43 -16.89 -27.84
C GLY A 515 15.26 -18.11 -28.23
N ASN A 516 16.61 -18.09 -28.10
CA ASN A 516 17.42 -19.27 -28.27
C ASN A 516 17.17 -20.25 -27.13
N ILE A 517 17.02 -21.53 -27.46
CA ILE A 517 16.83 -22.58 -26.47
C ILE A 517 18.19 -22.87 -25.80
N LEU A 518 18.26 -22.62 -24.49
CA LEU A 518 19.42 -22.92 -23.63
C LEU A 518 19.33 -24.33 -23.04
N GLY A 519 18.09 -24.81 -22.86
CA GLY A 519 17.81 -26.14 -22.34
C GLY A 519 16.31 -26.48 -22.46
N LYS A 520 15.99 -27.78 -22.38
CA LYS A 520 14.61 -28.25 -22.34
C LYS A 520 14.49 -29.48 -21.46
N LYS A 521 13.44 -29.56 -20.65
CA LYS A 521 13.20 -30.69 -19.77
C LYS A 521 11.72 -30.91 -19.53
N LEU A 522 11.32 -32.18 -19.48
CA LEU A 522 10.00 -32.58 -18.98
C LEU A 522 10.03 -32.63 -17.45
N HIS A 523 9.20 -31.81 -16.82
CA HIS A 523 9.09 -31.75 -15.38
C HIS A 523 7.87 -32.54 -14.89
N ASP A 524 8.10 -33.33 -13.84
CA ASP A 524 7.05 -33.98 -13.09
C ASP A 524 6.22 -32.97 -12.29
N ILE A 525 5.03 -33.36 -11.87
CA ILE A 525 4.15 -32.55 -11.05
C ILE A 525 4.78 -32.40 -9.66
N PRO A 526 4.98 -31.16 -9.16
CA PRO A 526 5.51 -30.96 -7.82
C PRO A 526 4.62 -31.56 -6.75
N ALA A 527 5.22 -32.06 -5.66
CA ALA A 527 4.47 -32.58 -4.52
C ALA A 527 3.62 -31.50 -3.81
N ASP A 528 4.13 -30.27 -3.75
CA ASP A 528 3.42 -29.11 -3.18
C ASP A 528 2.84 -28.23 -4.29
N LEU A 529 1.54 -28.39 -4.54
CA LEU A 529 0.77 -27.55 -5.44
C LEU A 529 0.08 -26.39 -4.72
N ASP A 530 0.01 -26.40 -3.41
CA ASP A 530 -0.70 -25.38 -2.62
C ASP A 530 -0.10 -23.99 -2.76
N LYS A 531 1.21 -23.91 -2.99
CA LYS A 531 1.92 -22.65 -3.23
C LYS A 531 1.49 -21.91 -4.51
N PHE A 532 0.79 -22.56 -5.43
CA PHE A 532 0.26 -21.96 -6.66
C PHE A 532 -1.21 -21.56 -6.58
N LYS A 533 -1.94 -22.04 -5.55
CA LYS A 533 -3.37 -21.71 -5.39
C LYS A 533 -3.54 -20.21 -5.21
N SER A 534 -4.47 -19.62 -5.98
CA SER A 534 -4.67 -18.17 -5.97
C SER A 534 -5.00 -17.59 -4.59
N SER A 535 -5.69 -18.35 -3.72
CA SER A 535 -5.95 -17.96 -2.33
C SER A 535 -4.67 -17.88 -1.49
N ASN A 536 -3.76 -18.85 -1.63
CA ASN A 536 -2.51 -18.90 -0.88
C ASN A 536 -1.53 -17.83 -1.37
N VAL A 537 -1.45 -17.64 -2.69
CA VAL A 537 -0.66 -16.55 -3.29
C VAL A 537 -1.14 -15.19 -2.81
N ALA A 538 -2.46 -14.95 -2.81
CA ALA A 538 -3.01 -13.69 -2.30
C ALA A 538 -2.69 -13.47 -0.82
N THR A 539 -2.70 -14.53 -0.01
CA THR A 539 -2.32 -14.45 1.42
C THR A 539 -0.84 -14.06 1.56
N GLN A 540 0.07 -14.70 0.81
CA GLN A 540 1.49 -14.35 0.83
C GLN A 540 1.73 -12.90 0.38
N ILE A 541 0.99 -12.41 -0.62
CA ILE A 541 1.09 -11.02 -1.07
C ILE A 541 0.56 -10.05 0.00
N ILE A 542 -0.51 -10.41 0.73
CA ILE A 542 -1.00 -9.62 1.86
C ILE A 542 0.05 -9.58 2.97
N ASP A 543 0.74 -10.67 3.24
CA ASP A 543 1.84 -10.69 4.22
C ASP A 543 2.98 -9.74 3.80
N GLU A 544 3.30 -9.66 2.49
CA GLU A 544 4.25 -8.65 1.98
C GLU A 544 3.71 -7.21 2.15
N TYR A 545 2.41 -6.98 1.91
CA TYR A 545 1.80 -5.67 2.18
C TYR A 545 1.92 -5.29 3.65
N ILE A 546 1.70 -6.23 4.54
CA ILE A 546 1.81 -6.04 5.99
C ILE A 546 3.23 -5.69 6.42
N LYS A 547 4.25 -6.31 5.83
CA LYS A 547 5.66 -6.03 6.14
C LYS A 547 6.07 -4.60 5.82
N ILE A 548 5.52 -4.01 4.76
CA ILE A 548 5.94 -2.69 4.27
C ILE A 548 5.08 -1.53 4.77
N LEU A 549 3.93 -1.81 5.38
CA LEU A 549 3.02 -0.84 5.99
C LEU A 549 3.33 -0.61 7.47
#